data_ef10b4e7917bc36fcd6e614549a7efed
#
_entry.id   ef10b4e7917bc36fcd6e614549a7efed
#
_cell.length_a   1.000
_cell.length_b   1.000
_cell.length_c   1.000
_cell.angle_alpha   90.00
_cell.angle_beta   90.00
_cell.angle_gamma   90.00
#
_symmetry.space_group_name_H-M   'P 1'
#
loop_
_entity.id
_entity.type
_entity.pdbx_description
1 polymer ?
#
loop_
_entity_poly.entity_id
_entity_poly.type
_entity_poly.pdbx_seq_one_letter_code
_entity_poly.pdbx_strand_id
1 'polypeptide(L)'
;MNEIKDIIEEIKSRCDIANVISSYINIKPSGANYKGLCPFHGEKTPSFYINTSKQIYKCFGCGEGGDVINFVMKIENLDFMDAVKLLANRCGIEINTHVDESTKERMEKSKKFQDIHVEAARFYFSNLIKSKNPGYEYLRKRGLDDKIIKKFGLGYS
;
A
#
# COMPACT_ATOMS: atom_id res chain seq x y z
N MET A 1 24.06 1.80 -7.55
CA MET A 1 23.34 2.04 -6.26
C MET A 1 23.00 3.52 -6.03
N ASN A 2 23.53 4.44 -6.84
CA ASN A 2 23.19 5.87 -6.77
C ASN A 2 21.92 6.21 -7.59
N GLU A 3 21.69 5.59 -8.73
CA GLU A 3 20.61 5.96 -9.66
C GLU A 3 19.19 6.00 -9.04
N ILE A 4 18.84 5.04 -8.20
CA ILE A 4 17.49 5.03 -7.55
C ILE A 4 17.36 6.17 -6.55
N LYS A 5 18.42 6.49 -5.81
CA LYS A 5 18.40 7.63 -4.87
C LYS A 5 18.23 8.95 -5.61
N ASP A 6 18.95 9.11 -6.71
CA ASP A 6 18.90 10.31 -7.53
C ASP A 6 17.51 10.49 -8.14
N ILE A 7 16.89 9.41 -8.62
CA ILE A 7 15.49 9.41 -9.11
C ILE A 7 14.50 9.77 -8.00
N ILE A 8 14.67 9.24 -6.79
CA ILE A 8 13.81 9.57 -5.64
C ILE A 8 13.91 11.04 -5.28
N GLU A 9 15.12 11.59 -5.24
CA GLU A 9 15.34 13.01 -4.96
C GLU A 9 14.76 13.90 -6.07
N GLU A 10 14.89 13.49 -7.32
CA GLU A 10 14.28 14.17 -8.46
C GLU A 10 12.75 14.14 -8.40
N ILE A 11 12.15 12.99 -8.08
CA ILE A 11 10.71 12.89 -7.85
C ILE A 11 10.27 13.84 -6.72
N LYS A 12 10.97 13.84 -5.58
CA LYS A 12 10.64 14.71 -4.45
C LYS A 12 10.80 16.21 -4.77
N SER A 13 11.67 16.56 -5.69
CA SER A 13 11.86 17.94 -6.12
C SER A 13 10.86 18.41 -7.16
N ARG A 14 10.43 17.53 -8.07
CA ARG A 14 9.52 17.85 -9.19
C ARG A 14 8.06 17.60 -8.91
N CYS A 15 7.76 16.59 -8.09
CA CYS A 15 6.38 16.21 -7.78
C CYS A 15 5.92 16.90 -6.49
N ASP A 16 5.25 18.04 -6.61
CA ASP A 16 4.61 18.70 -5.47
C ASP A 16 3.53 17.79 -4.85
N ILE A 17 3.68 17.53 -3.56
CA ILE A 17 2.80 16.60 -2.82
C ILE A 17 1.32 17.05 -2.84
N ALA A 18 1.05 18.35 -2.78
CA ALA A 18 -0.31 18.85 -2.80
C ALA A 18 -0.95 18.64 -4.18
N ASN A 19 -0.20 18.83 -5.25
CA ASN A 19 -0.65 18.56 -6.62
C ASN A 19 -0.95 17.07 -6.82
N VAL A 20 -0.07 16.19 -6.34
CA VAL A 20 -0.31 14.75 -6.43
C VAL A 20 -1.56 14.36 -5.63
N ILE A 21 -1.66 14.76 -4.38
CA ILE A 21 -2.77 14.40 -3.50
C ILE A 21 -4.10 14.98 -4.00
N SER A 22 -4.10 16.20 -4.56
CA SER A 22 -5.32 16.84 -5.09
C SER A 22 -5.97 16.08 -6.23
N SER A 23 -5.24 15.21 -6.92
CA SER A 23 -5.79 14.35 -7.96
C SER A 23 -6.56 13.13 -7.41
N TYR A 24 -6.42 12.83 -6.14
CA TYR A 24 -7.09 11.71 -5.48
C TYR A 24 -8.19 12.16 -4.53
N ILE A 25 -7.98 13.26 -3.82
CA ILE A 25 -8.90 13.77 -2.82
C ILE A 25 -9.08 15.29 -2.94
N ASN A 26 -10.23 15.77 -2.48
CA ASN A 26 -10.51 17.20 -2.43
C ASN A 26 -9.76 17.82 -1.25
N ILE A 27 -8.83 18.73 -1.53
CA ILE A 27 -8.05 19.45 -0.51
C ILE A 27 -8.42 20.95 -0.53
N LYS A 28 -8.37 21.59 0.64
CA LYS A 28 -8.65 23.02 0.79
C LYS A 28 -7.48 23.70 1.48
N PRO A 29 -7.15 24.95 1.11
CA PRO A 29 -6.15 25.73 1.81
C PRO A 29 -6.44 25.84 3.31
N SER A 30 -5.41 25.77 4.13
CA SER A 30 -5.47 25.89 5.58
C SER A 30 -4.18 26.58 6.08
N GLY A 31 -4.16 27.92 6.04
CA GLY A 31 -2.94 28.71 6.22
C GLY A 31 -1.96 28.46 5.09
N ALA A 32 -0.70 28.19 5.45
CA ALA A 32 0.36 27.82 4.51
C ALA A 32 0.31 26.34 4.03
N ASN A 33 -0.68 25.59 4.48
CA ASN A 33 -0.82 24.16 4.24
C ASN A 33 -2.17 23.86 3.56
N TYR A 34 -2.42 22.59 3.30
CA TYR A 34 -3.74 22.11 2.84
C TYR A 34 -4.31 21.11 3.82
N LYS A 35 -5.63 20.96 3.81
CA LYS A 35 -6.35 19.94 4.57
C LYS A 35 -7.49 19.31 3.74
N GLY A 36 -7.81 18.05 4.03
CA GLY A 36 -8.88 17.31 3.39
C GLY A 36 -9.41 16.19 4.26
N LEU A 37 -10.36 15.43 3.73
CA LEU A 37 -10.79 14.16 4.32
C LEU A 37 -9.74 13.08 4.01
N CYS A 38 -9.44 12.25 4.99
CA CYS A 38 -8.46 11.19 4.83
C CYS A 38 -8.98 10.08 3.91
N PRO A 39 -8.21 9.66 2.89
CA PRO A 39 -8.61 8.56 2.03
C PRO A 39 -8.41 7.17 2.66
N PHE A 40 -7.67 7.10 3.77
CA PHE A 40 -7.29 5.84 4.41
C PHE A 40 -8.22 5.40 5.54
N HIS A 41 -9.13 6.27 5.99
CA HIS A 41 -10.17 5.94 6.96
C HIS A 41 -11.42 6.79 6.74
N GLY A 42 -12.58 6.29 7.18
CA GLY A 42 -13.84 7.01 7.06
C GLY A 42 -13.95 8.12 8.11
N GLU A 43 -14.11 9.38 7.66
CA GLU A 43 -14.31 10.53 8.54
C GLU A 43 -15.24 11.57 7.90
N LYS A 44 -15.88 12.40 8.74
CA LYS A 44 -16.71 13.53 8.30
C LYS A 44 -16.03 14.89 8.48
N THR A 45 -15.03 14.95 9.33
CA THR A 45 -14.29 16.18 9.66
C THR A 45 -12.86 16.04 9.14
N PRO A 46 -12.36 17.03 8.35
CA PRO A 46 -11.02 16.95 7.77
C PRO A 46 -9.91 16.84 8.83
N SER A 47 -9.18 15.75 8.82
CA SER A 47 -8.04 15.49 9.70
C SER A 47 -6.73 15.20 8.94
N PHE A 48 -6.80 15.19 7.61
CA PHE A 48 -5.66 14.94 6.74
C PHE A 48 -5.00 16.28 6.35
N TYR A 49 -3.77 16.48 6.80
CA TYR A 49 -3.00 17.70 6.58
C TYR A 49 -1.82 17.46 5.66
N ILE A 50 -1.54 18.43 4.79
CA ILE A 50 -0.44 18.41 3.83
C ILE A 50 0.43 19.64 4.08
N ASN A 51 1.67 19.40 4.43
CA ASN A 51 2.68 20.45 4.60
C ASN A 51 3.52 20.58 3.32
N THR A 52 3.28 21.65 2.57
CA THR A 52 3.96 21.88 1.28
C THR A 52 5.43 22.24 1.44
N SER A 53 5.80 22.95 2.52
CA SER A 53 7.20 23.30 2.76
C SER A 53 8.06 22.08 3.07
N LYS A 54 7.50 21.09 3.77
CA LYS A 54 8.19 19.85 4.13
C LYS A 54 7.92 18.70 3.16
N GLN A 55 7.01 18.88 2.21
CA GLN A 55 6.59 17.85 1.26
C GLN A 55 6.13 16.53 1.95
N ILE A 56 5.34 16.68 3.01
CA ILE A 56 4.80 15.55 3.78
C ILE A 56 3.30 15.72 4.04
N TYR A 57 2.63 14.60 4.26
CA TYR A 57 1.27 14.58 4.78
C TYR A 57 1.20 13.91 6.15
N LYS A 58 0.16 14.25 6.91
CA LYS A 58 -0.18 13.61 8.19
C LYS A 58 -1.68 13.62 8.41
N CYS A 59 -2.25 12.45 8.71
CA CYS A 59 -3.60 12.32 9.21
C CYS A 59 -3.60 12.28 10.73
N PHE A 60 -4.29 13.19 11.39
CA PHE A 60 -4.42 13.19 12.84
C PHE A 60 -5.54 12.27 13.35
N GLY A 61 -6.38 11.73 12.45
CA GLY A 61 -7.41 10.75 12.80
C GLY A 61 -6.87 9.32 12.92
N CYS A 62 -6.20 8.82 11.88
CA CYS A 62 -5.69 7.45 11.86
C CYS A 62 -4.17 7.34 12.09
N GLY A 63 -3.45 8.46 12.19
CA GLY A 63 -2.00 8.46 12.39
C GLY A 63 -1.17 8.25 11.12
N GLU A 64 -1.78 8.02 9.96
CA GLU A 64 -1.06 7.85 8.70
C GLU A 64 -0.28 9.11 8.31
N GLY A 65 0.91 8.93 7.73
CA GLY A 65 1.74 10.02 7.30
C GLY A 65 2.94 9.56 6.49
N GLY A 66 3.53 10.48 5.73
CA GLY A 66 4.68 10.19 4.90
C GLY A 66 4.91 11.26 3.83
N ASP A 67 5.74 10.93 2.86
CA ASP A 67 5.99 11.72 1.66
C ASP A 67 5.07 11.33 0.49
N VAL A 68 5.29 11.91 -0.67
CA VAL A 68 4.50 11.65 -1.88
C VAL A 68 4.57 10.19 -2.33
N ILE A 69 5.71 9.53 -2.15
CA ILE A 69 5.89 8.12 -2.52
C ILE A 69 5.05 7.23 -1.59
N ASN A 70 5.14 7.47 -0.28
CA ASN A 70 4.34 6.74 0.71
C ASN A 70 2.83 6.91 0.49
N PHE A 71 2.41 8.11 0.08
CA PHE A 71 1.01 8.35 -0.26
C PHE A 71 0.56 7.51 -1.44
N VAL A 72 1.33 7.52 -2.54
CA VAL A 72 0.99 6.77 -3.76
C VAL A 72 1.03 5.27 -3.53
N MET A 73 2.03 4.76 -2.80
CA MET A 73 2.08 3.35 -2.41
C MET A 73 0.79 2.89 -1.73
N LYS A 74 0.25 3.71 -0.82
CA LYS A 74 -0.94 3.36 -0.05
C LYS A 74 -2.24 3.52 -0.81
N ILE A 75 -2.40 4.62 -1.55
CA ILE A 75 -3.66 4.91 -2.25
C ILE A 75 -3.87 3.99 -3.45
N GLU A 76 -2.80 3.64 -4.16
CA GLU A 76 -2.83 2.74 -5.33
C GLU A 76 -2.53 1.27 -4.96
N ASN A 77 -2.22 1.00 -3.69
CA ASN A 77 -1.80 -0.32 -3.21
C ASN A 77 -0.62 -0.90 -4.01
N LEU A 78 0.39 -0.07 -4.24
CA LEU A 78 1.59 -0.40 -5.02
C LEU A 78 2.77 -0.68 -4.09
N ASP A 79 3.73 -1.45 -4.60
CA ASP A 79 5.04 -1.52 -3.98
C ASP A 79 5.86 -0.23 -4.24
N PHE A 80 7.00 -0.12 -3.55
CA PHE A 80 7.84 1.07 -3.62
C PHE A 80 8.32 1.38 -5.04
N MET A 81 8.76 0.37 -5.79
CA MET A 81 9.30 0.56 -7.14
C MET A 81 8.22 0.95 -8.15
N ASP A 82 7.03 0.40 -8.01
CA ASP A 82 5.91 0.73 -8.89
C ASP A 82 5.35 2.12 -8.58
N ALA A 83 5.33 2.54 -7.32
CA ALA A 83 4.99 3.91 -6.94
C ALA A 83 6.01 4.92 -7.48
N VAL A 84 7.32 4.61 -7.41
CA VAL A 84 8.39 5.42 -8.00
C VAL A 84 8.22 5.56 -9.51
N LYS A 85 7.95 4.46 -10.22
CA LYS A 85 7.71 4.49 -11.68
C LYS A 85 6.49 5.33 -12.04
N LEU A 86 5.40 5.18 -11.30
CA LEU A 86 4.18 5.94 -11.52
C LEU A 86 4.41 7.43 -11.35
N LEU A 87 5.09 7.83 -10.27
CA LEU A 87 5.41 9.22 -10.00
C LEU A 87 6.39 9.80 -11.02
N ALA A 88 7.41 9.06 -11.40
CA ALA A 88 8.36 9.49 -12.42
C ALA A 88 7.67 9.74 -13.76
N ASN A 89 6.83 8.81 -14.21
CA ASN A 89 6.02 9.01 -15.42
C ASN A 89 5.15 10.27 -15.33
N ARG A 90 4.53 10.49 -14.18
CA ARG A 90 3.66 11.65 -13.95
C ARG A 90 4.43 12.97 -13.98
N CYS A 91 5.67 12.98 -13.51
CA CYS A 91 6.51 14.18 -13.42
C CYS A 91 7.45 14.34 -14.62
N GLY A 92 7.33 13.49 -15.65
CA GLY A 92 8.15 13.54 -16.86
C GLY A 92 9.64 13.22 -16.58
N ILE A 93 9.88 12.33 -15.61
CA ILE A 93 11.22 11.84 -15.29
C ILE A 93 11.43 10.53 -16.04
N GLU A 94 12.41 10.50 -16.94
CA GLU A 94 12.80 9.26 -17.60
C GLU A 94 13.56 8.36 -16.61
N ILE A 95 12.92 7.27 -16.23
CA ILE A 95 13.61 6.22 -15.50
C ILE A 95 14.30 5.33 -16.54
N ASN A 96 15.59 5.51 -16.74
CA ASN A 96 16.42 4.52 -17.39
C ASN A 96 16.53 3.30 -16.48
N THR A 97 15.45 2.52 -16.41
CA THR A 97 15.51 1.22 -15.76
C THR A 97 16.33 0.28 -16.64
N HIS A 98 17.64 0.36 -16.56
CA HIS A 98 18.41 -0.86 -16.63
C HIS A 98 17.98 -1.68 -15.42
N VAL A 99 16.82 -2.34 -15.54
CA VAL A 99 16.42 -3.39 -14.58
C VAL A 99 17.46 -4.45 -14.76
N ASP A 100 18.48 -4.39 -13.90
CA ASP A 100 19.55 -5.37 -13.84
C ASP A 100 18.88 -6.75 -13.82
N GLU A 101 19.36 -7.67 -14.63
CA GLU A 101 18.79 -9.03 -14.79
C GLU A 101 18.58 -9.69 -13.41
N SER A 102 19.46 -9.37 -12.45
CA SER A 102 19.36 -9.76 -11.05
C SER A 102 18.11 -9.24 -10.33
N THR A 103 17.63 -8.06 -10.68
CA THR A 103 16.41 -7.45 -10.10
C THR A 103 15.16 -8.09 -10.69
N LYS A 104 15.17 -8.42 -11.99
CA LYS A 104 14.08 -9.19 -12.62
C LYS A 104 13.95 -10.58 -12.01
N GLU A 105 15.06 -11.28 -11.86
CA GLU A 105 15.07 -12.60 -11.22
C GLU A 105 14.55 -12.55 -9.76
N ARG A 106 14.90 -11.51 -9.03
CA ARG A 106 14.42 -11.30 -7.66
C ARG A 106 12.91 -11.05 -7.62
N MET A 107 12.40 -10.23 -8.54
CA MET A 107 10.95 -9.96 -8.67
C MET A 107 10.19 -11.22 -9.08
N GLU A 108 10.69 -11.97 -10.06
CA GLU A 108 10.08 -13.23 -10.47
C GLU A 108 10.09 -14.30 -9.35
N LYS A 109 11.18 -14.39 -8.60
CA LYS A 109 11.25 -15.26 -7.41
C LYS A 109 10.25 -14.83 -6.34
N SER A 110 10.16 -13.52 -6.05
CA SER A 110 9.20 -12.97 -5.08
C SER A 110 7.77 -13.27 -5.49
N LYS A 111 7.43 -13.08 -6.76
CA LYS A 111 6.11 -13.40 -7.30
C LYS A 111 5.79 -14.90 -7.18
N LYS A 112 6.72 -15.77 -7.55
CA LYS A 112 6.56 -17.23 -7.37
C LYS A 112 6.31 -17.60 -5.91
N PHE A 113 7.02 -16.98 -4.96
CA PHE A 113 6.79 -17.23 -3.53
C PHE A 113 5.41 -16.74 -3.09
N GLN A 114 4.95 -15.57 -3.58
CA GLN A 114 3.59 -15.09 -3.29
C GLN A 114 2.54 -16.04 -3.83
N ASP A 115 2.68 -16.52 -5.05
CA ASP A 115 1.76 -17.48 -5.67
C ASP A 115 1.69 -18.80 -4.87
N ILE A 116 2.84 -19.31 -4.44
CA ILE A 116 2.92 -20.52 -3.57
C ILE A 116 2.20 -20.26 -2.23
N HIS A 117 2.42 -19.11 -1.60
CA HIS A 117 1.74 -18.77 -0.34
C HIS A 117 0.22 -18.69 -0.51
N VAL A 118 -0.25 -18.10 -1.61
CA VAL A 118 -1.69 -18.02 -1.93
C VAL A 118 -2.28 -19.42 -2.14
N GLU A 119 -1.59 -20.30 -2.87
CA GLU A 119 -2.04 -21.67 -3.08
C GLU A 119 -2.03 -22.49 -1.79
N ALA A 120 -0.99 -22.37 -0.98
CA ALA A 120 -0.92 -23.00 0.33
C ALA A 120 -2.05 -22.52 1.25
N ALA A 121 -2.31 -21.22 1.29
CA ALA A 121 -3.41 -20.66 2.08
C ALA A 121 -4.77 -21.20 1.61
N ARG A 122 -4.99 -21.29 0.29
CA ARG A 122 -6.21 -21.89 -0.28
C ARG A 122 -6.36 -23.37 0.07
N PHE A 123 -5.28 -24.12 0.01
CA PHE A 123 -5.24 -25.53 0.37
C PHE A 123 -5.61 -25.73 1.84
N TYR A 124 -4.96 -25.04 2.77
CA TYR A 124 -5.23 -25.14 4.20
C TYR A 124 -6.66 -24.67 4.56
N PHE A 125 -7.14 -23.59 3.93
CA PHE A 125 -8.52 -23.14 4.08
C PHE A 125 -9.50 -24.20 3.60
N SER A 126 -9.25 -24.79 2.44
CA SER A 126 -10.06 -25.88 1.88
C SER A 126 -10.12 -27.10 2.82
N ASN A 127 -8.96 -27.48 3.38
CA ASN A 127 -8.88 -28.58 4.36
C ASN A 127 -9.73 -28.28 5.61
N LEU A 128 -9.65 -27.04 6.12
CA LEU A 128 -10.42 -26.63 7.29
C LEU A 128 -11.93 -26.77 7.06
N ILE A 129 -12.42 -26.27 5.90
CA ILE A 129 -13.87 -26.18 5.62
C ILE A 129 -14.47 -27.51 5.17
N LYS A 130 -13.77 -28.26 4.30
CA LYS A 130 -14.34 -29.46 3.66
C LYS A 130 -14.39 -30.69 4.55
N SER A 131 -13.45 -30.87 5.45
CA SER A 131 -13.26 -32.12 6.18
C SER A 131 -13.89 -32.18 7.57
N LYS A 132 -14.52 -31.09 8.06
CA LYS A 132 -15.02 -30.98 9.45
C LYS A 132 -14.00 -31.56 10.47
N ASN A 133 -12.75 -31.21 10.26
CA ASN A 133 -11.62 -31.72 11.01
C ASN A 133 -11.58 -31.15 12.46
N PRO A 134 -10.69 -31.67 13.32
CA PRO A 134 -10.56 -31.19 14.70
C PRO A 134 -10.28 -29.69 14.81
N GLY A 135 -9.59 -29.11 13.80
CA GLY A 135 -9.34 -27.66 13.74
C GLY A 135 -10.63 -26.85 13.56
N TYR A 136 -11.53 -27.30 12.70
CA TYR A 136 -12.82 -26.65 12.51
C TYR A 136 -13.68 -26.71 13.78
N GLU A 137 -13.77 -27.90 14.42
CA GLU A 137 -14.50 -28.06 15.67
C GLU A 137 -13.93 -27.20 16.79
N TYR A 138 -12.62 -27.11 16.89
CA TYR A 138 -11.93 -26.23 17.85
C TYR A 138 -12.30 -24.75 17.66
N LEU A 139 -12.26 -24.27 16.40
CA LEU A 139 -12.62 -22.89 16.10
C LEU A 139 -14.10 -22.61 16.42
N ARG A 140 -14.98 -23.55 16.12
CA ARG A 140 -16.42 -23.45 16.45
C ARG A 140 -16.66 -23.41 17.96
N LYS A 141 -15.96 -24.23 18.74
CA LYS A 141 -16.01 -24.19 20.21
C LYS A 141 -15.55 -22.86 20.78
N ARG A 142 -14.64 -22.16 20.10
CA ARG A 142 -14.18 -20.81 20.46
C ARG A 142 -15.12 -19.70 20.01
N GLY A 143 -16.26 -20.00 19.43
CA GLY A 143 -17.24 -19.02 18.97
C GLY A 143 -16.94 -18.37 17.63
N LEU A 144 -15.97 -18.90 16.86
CA LEU A 144 -15.66 -18.40 15.53
C LEU A 144 -16.64 -19.00 14.51
N ASP A 145 -17.44 -18.15 13.87
CA ASP A 145 -18.35 -18.56 12.82
C ASP A 145 -17.67 -18.65 11.44
N ASP A 146 -18.35 -19.20 10.46
CA ASP A 146 -17.80 -19.40 9.12
C ASP A 146 -17.47 -18.07 8.42
N LYS A 147 -18.17 -16.98 8.79
CA LYS A 147 -17.87 -15.64 8.25
C LYS A 147 -16.53 -15.13 8.76
N ILE A 148 -16.26 -15.34 10.04
CA ILE A 148 -14.99 -14.97 10.67
C ILE A 148 -13.86 -15.84 10.12
N ILE A 149 -14.05 -17.17 10.06
CA ILE A 149 -13.08 -18.12 9.50
C ILE A 149 -12.69 -17.71 8.07
N LYS A 150 -13.67 -17.40 7.24
CA LYS A 150 -13.48 -16.95 5.86
C LYS A 150 -12.80 -15.57 5.79
N LYS A 151 -13.26 -14.62 6.62
CA LYS A 151 -12.72 -13.25 6.63
C LYS A 151 -11.23 -13.21 6.98
N PHE A 152 -10.79 -14.05 7.90
CA PHE A 152 -9.39 -14.11 8.33
C PHE A 152 -8.57 -15.18 7.61
N GLY A 153 -9.16 -15.93 6.67
CA GLY A 153 -8.46 -16.95 5.89
C GLY A 153 -7.84 -18.05 6.75
N LEU A 154 -8.52 -18.44 7.83
CA LEU A 154 -8.00 -19.47 8.73
C LEU A 154 -7.93 -20.81 8.02
N GLY A 155 -6.83 -21.55 8.19
CA GLY A 155 -6.58 -22.83 7.55
C GLY A 155 -6.17 -23.92 8.56
N TYR A 156 -6.12 -25.17 8.07
CA TYR A 156 -5.68 -26.33 8.84
C TYR A 156 -4.69 -27.14 8.00
N SER A 157 -3.51 -27.40 8.57
CA SER A 157 -2.45 -28.21 7.96
C SER A 157 -2.55 -29.67 8.36
#